data_bfb536ccf6c130b69261849912d584e0
#
_entry.id   bfb536ccf6c130b69261849912d584e0
#
_cell.length_a   1.000
_cell.length_b   1.000
_cell.length_c   1.000
_cell.angle_alpha   90.00
_cell.angle_beta   90.00
_cell.angle_gamma   90.00
#
_symmetry.space_group_name_H-M   'P 1'
#
loop_
_entity.id
_entity.type
_entity.pdbx_description
1 polymer ?
#
loop_
_entity_poly.entity_id
_entity_poly.type
_entity_poly.pdbx_seq_one_letter_code
_entity_poly.pdbx_strand_id
1 'polypeptide(L)'
;MAIRILLVDDHPIVRQGLKTLLEGHAGWKVVGEASDGVEAVEKAKNLKPDVMVLDVTMPKMNGLEACRLLRRQAPQLEILFVTQHDSPQMMREAIDAGARGYVVKSNAARDLLAAVEAVSQHKVFTALNGRDAVGLG
;
A
#
# COMPACT_ATOMS: atom_id res chain seq x y z
N MET A 1 -3.01 5.27 -18.50
CA MET A 1 -2.33 3.99 -18.21
C MET A 1 -3.15 3.20 -17.20
N ALA A 2 -3.33 1.93 -17.48
CA ALA A 2 -4.08 1.08 -16.57
C ALA A 2 -3.20 0.61 -15.42
N ILE A 3 -3.70 0.72 -14.20
CA ILE A 3 -2.99 0.25 -13.01
C ILE A 3 -3.90 -0.77 -12.30
N ARG A 4 -3.37 -1.96 -12.06
CA ARG A 4 -4.08 -3.04 -11.37
C ARG A 4 -3.64 -3.04 -9.91
N ILE A 5 -4.60 -2.93 -9.01
CA ILE A 5 -4.34 -2.71 -7.59
C ILE A 5 -4.92 -3.84 -6.76
N LEU A 6 -4.11 -4.37 -5.84
CA LEU A 6 -4.58 -5.28 -4.80
C LEU A 6 -4.69 -4.49 -3.50
N LEU A 7 -5.87 -4.48 -2.91
CA LEU A 7 -6.16 -3.67 -1.73
C LEU A 7 -6.25 -4.56 -0.50
N VAL A 8 -5.41 -4.32 0.49
CA VAL A 8 -5.28 -5.18 1.67
C VAL A 8 -5.48 -4.38 2.95
N ASP A 9 -6.57 -4.66 3.65
CA ASP A 9 -6.91 -4.03 4.92
C ASP A 9 -7.94 -4.92 5.63
N ASP A 10 -7.79 -5.12 6.93
CA ASP A 10 -8.69 -5.98 7.68
C ASP A 10 -9.97 -5.26 8.14
N HIS A 11 -10.12 -3.97 7.86
CA HIS A 11 -11.30 -3.18 8.20
C HIS A 11 -12.20 -3.03 6.97
N PRO A 12 -13.33 -3.73 6.90
CA PRO A 12 -14.19 -3.71 5.69
C PRO A 12 -14.65 -2.32 5.26
N ILE A 13 -15.00 -1.46 6.22
CA ILE A 13 -15.49 -0.12 5.90
C ILE A 13 -14.36 0.75 5.34
N VAL A 14 -13.18 0.69 5.96
CA VAL A 14 -12.01 1.42 5.46
C VAL A 14 -11.63 0.92 4.07
N ARG A 15 -11.61 -0.39 3.89
CA ARG A 15 -11.28 -1.00 2.59
C ARG A 15 -12.24 -0.54 1.51
N GLN A 16 -13.54 -0.49 1.81
CA GLN A 16 -14.54 0.00 0.86
C GLN A 16 -14.31 1.46 0.48
N GLY A 17 -13.98 2.29 1.46
CA GLY A 17 -13.69 3.71 1.20
C GLY A 17 -12.46 3.89 0.31
N LEU A 18 -11.40 3.15 0.59
CA LEU A 18 -10.18 3.20 -0.23
C LEU A 18 -10.46 2.71 -1.64
N LYS A 19 -11.24 1.65 -1.79
CA LYS A 19 -11.62 1.13 -3.10
C LYS A 19 -12.36 2.18 -3.92
N THR A 20 -13.30 2.88 -3.29
CA THR A 20 -14.06 3.94 -3.95
C THR A 20 -13.13 5.05 -4.46
N LEU A 21 -12.18 5.48 -3.62
CA LEU A 21 -11.21 6.49 -4.01
C LEU A 21 -10.37 6.03 -5.21
N LEU A 22 -9.86 4.81 -5.15
CA LEU A 22 -8.98 4.28 -6.19
C LEU A 22 -9.71 4.10 -7.52
N GLU A 23 -10.91 3.54 -7.49
CA GLU A 23 -11.68 3.26 -8.71
C GLU A 23 -12.31 4.51 -9.31
N GLY A 24 -12.31 5.62 -8.58
CA GLY A 24 -12.72 6.90 -9.14
C GLY A 24 -11.70 7.47 -10.13
N HIS A 25 -10.47 6.96 -10.14
CA HIS A 25 -9.45 7.40 -11.08
C HIS A 25 -9.52 6.56 -12.36
N ALA A 26 -9.64 7.24 -13.49
CA ALA A 26 -9.77 6.57 -14.79
C ALA A 26 -8.54 5.68 -15.07
N GLY A 27 -8.80 4.45 -15.49
CA GLY A 27 -7.74 3.50 -15.83
C GLY A 27 -7.23 2.68 -14.65
N TRP A 28 -7.70 2.96 -13.44
CA TRP A 28 -7.28 2.20 -12.25
C TRP A 28 -8.35 1.20 -11.86
N LYS A 29 -7.91 -0.01 -11.50
CA LYS A 29 -8.84 -1.07 -11.14
C LYS A 29 -8.34 -1.83 -9.91
N VAL A 30 -9.21 -1.99 -8.93
CA VAL A 30 -8.95 -2.88 -7.79
C VAL A 30 -9.27 -4.30 -8.25
N VAL A 31 -8.24 -5.09 -8.52
CA VAL A 31 -8.39 -6.44 -9.07
C VAL A 31 -8.65 -7.50 -8.00
N GLY A 32 -8.46 -7.15 -6.74
CA GLY A 32 -8.74 -8.04 -5.62
C GLY A 32 -8.62 -7.32 -4.31
N GLU A 33 -9.12 -7.97 -3.25
CA GLU A 33 -9.05 -7.48 -1.89
C GLU A 33 -8.60 -8.61 -0.98
N ALA A 34 -7.91 -8.24 0.11
CA ALA A 34 -7.48 -9.20 1.11
C ALA A 34 -7.63 -8.57 2.49
N SER A 35 -7.80 -9.40 3.51
CA SER A 35 -8.00 -8.95 4.88
C SER A 35 -6.87 -9.32 5.84
N ASP A 36 -5.85 -10.00 5.38
CA ASP A 36 -4.67 -10.33 6.17
C ASP A 36 -3.46 -10.54 5.26
N GLY A 37 -2.28 -10.67 5.88
CA GLY A 37 -1.03 -10.79 5.13
C GLY A 37 -0.89 -12.09 4.37
N VAL A 38 -1.44 -13.18 4.90
CA VAL A 38 -1.38 -14.49 4.22
C VAL A 38 -2.18 -14.44 2.93
N GLU A 39 -3.39 -13.91 3.01
CA GLU A 39 -4.26 -13.76 1.85
C GLU A 39 -3.65 -12.80 0.84
N ALA A 40 -3.00 -11.73 1.32
CA ALA A 40 -2.35 -10.75 0.45
C ALA A 40 -1.24 -11.41 -0.40
N VAL A 41 -0.39 -12.21 0.22
CA VAL A 41 0.71 -12.89 -0.48
C VAL A 41 0.15 -13.87 -1.52
N GLU A 42 -0.87 -14.63 -1.13
CA GLU A 42 -1.49 -15.59 -2.04
C GLU A 42 -2.14 -14.93 -3.24
N LYS A 43 -2.91 -13.86 -3.01
CA LYS A 43 -3.57 -13.13 -4.09
C LYS A 43 -2.59 -12.38 -4.98
N ALA A 44 -1.52 -11.85 -4.41
CA ALA A 44 -0.47 -11.21 -5.22
C ALA A 44 0.13 -12.20 -6.22
N LYS A 45 0.35 -13.43 -5.78
CA LYS A 45 0.89 -14.49 -6.65
C LYS A 45 -0.07 -14.81 -7.79
N ASN A 46 -1.36 -14.89 -7.50
CA ASN A 46 -2.37 -15.29 -8.48
C ASN A 46 -2.78 -14.14 -9.41
N LEU A 47 -2.92 -12.93 -8.88
CA LEU A 47 -3.45 -11.79 -9.63
C LEU A 47 -2.37 -10.94 -10.29
N LYS A 48 -1.15 -10.99 -9.77
CA LYS A 48 0.00 -10.21 -10.26
C LYS A 48 -0.35 -8.73 -10.45
N PRO A 49 -0.75 -8.05 -9.35
CA PRO A 49 -1.08 -6.62 -9.44
C PRO A 49 0.16 -5.78 -9.70
N ASP A 50 -0.05 -4.56 -10.17
CA ASP A 50 1.03 -3.59 -10.35
C ASP A 50 1.39 -2.94 -9.03
N VAL A 51 0.39 -2.64 -8.21
CA VAL A 51 0.53 -1.97 -6.92
C VAL A 51 -0.29 -2.71 -5.87
N MET A 52 0.29 -2.87 -4.69
CA MET A 52 -0.45 -3.37 -3.53
C MET A 52 -0.58 -2.24 -2.52
N VAL A 53 -1.81 -1.91 -2.14
CA VAL A 53 -2.10 -0.97 -1.05
C VAL A 53 -2.31 -1.82 0.20
N LEU A 54 -1.47 -1.63 1.22
CA LEU A 54 -1.31 -2.58 2.31
C LEU A 54 -1.27 -1.89 3.66
N ASP A 55 -2.03 -2.40 4.63
CA ASP A 55 -1.95 -1.94 6.02
C ASP A 55 -0.84 -2.68 6.76
N VAL A 56 -0.28 -2.04 7.79
CA VAL A 56 0.74 -2.66 8.63
C VAL A 56 0.11 -3.67 9.60
N THR A 57 -0.94 -3.25 10.32
CA THR A 57 -1.53 -4.06 11.39
C THR A 57 -2.68 -4.92 10.87
N MET A 58 -2.45 -6.21 10.80
CA MET A 58 -3.44 -7.19 10.33
C MET A 58 -3.23 -8.51 11.05
N PRO A 59 -4.30 -9.36 11.15
CA PRO A 59 -4.16 -10.68 11.74
C PRO A 59 -3.33 -11.62 10.87
N LYS A 60 -2.90 -12.71 11.44
CA LYS A 60 -2.14 -13.81 10.82
C LYS A 60 -0.73 -13.41 10.44
N MET A 61 -0.58 -12.58 9.42
CA MET A 61 0.70 -12.05 8.99
C MET A 61 0.53 -10.54 8.83
N ASN A 62 1.34 -9.74 9.53
CA ASN A 62 1.23 -8.28 9.42
C ASN A 62 1.81 -7.78 8.10
N GLY A 63 1.56 -6.49 7.80
CA GLY A 63 1.96 -5.91 6.52
C GLY A 63 3.47 -5.86 6.32
N LEU A 64 4.26 -5.64 7.38
CA LEU A 64 5.73 -5.62 7.24
C LEU A 64 6.25 -6.99 6.85
N GLU A 65 5.74 -8.03 7.48
CA GLU A 65 6.14 -9.41 7.16
C GLU A 65 5.75 -9.76 5.71
N ALA A 66 4.53 -9.40 5.32
CA ALA A 66 4.06 -9.63 3.95
C ALA A 66 4.94 -8.90 2.94
N CYS A 67 5.30 -7.65 3.25
CA CYS A 67 6.14 -6.84 2.36
C CYS A 67 7.52 -7.46 2.16
N ARG A 68 8.16 -7.91 3.24
CA ARG A 68 9.47 -8.55 3.15
C ARG A 68 9.43 -9.81 2.29
N LEU A 69 8.38 -10.60 2.46
CA LEU A 69 8.21 -11.82 1.69
C LEU A 69 7.99 -11.51 0.21
N LEU A 70 7.12 -10.54 -0.07
CA LEU A 70 6.80 -10.14 -1.44
C LEU A 70 7.99 -9.52 -2.17
N ARG A 71 8.89 -8.83 -1.46
CA ARG A 71 10.10 -8.29 -2.09
C ARG A 71 10.94 -9.41 -2.72
N ARG A 72 10.94 -10.58 -2.11
CA ARG A 72 11.68 -11.72 -2.64
C ARG A 72 10.91 -12.46 -3.73
N GLN A 73 9.59 -12.59 -3.56
CA GLN A 73 8.76 -13.38 -4.48
C GLN A 73 8.28 -12.61 -5.70
N ALA A 74 8.09 -11.31 -5.56
CA ALA A 74 7.53 -10.46 -6.62
C ALA A 74 8.26 -9.12 -6.65
N PRO A 75 9.52 -9.09 -7.09
CA PRO A 75 10.34 -7.87 -7.04
C PRO A 75 9.80 -6.71 -7.87
N GLN A 76 8.98 -6.98 -8.86
CA GLN A 76 8.39 -5.92 -9.69
C GLN A 76 7.11 -5.32 -9.09
N LEU A 77 6.54 -5.96 -8.08
CA LEU A 77 5.35 -5.43 -7.39
C LEU A 77 5.75 -4.22 -6.57
N GLU A 78 5.01 -3.12 -6.71
CA GLU A 78 5.21 -1.96 -5.85
C GLU A 78 4.24 -2.00 -4.68
N ILE A 79 4.75 -1.70 -3.49
CA ILE A 79 3.97 -1.76 -2.25
C ILE A 79 3.85 -0.35 -1.67
N LEU A 80 2.61 0.05 -1.41
CA LEU A 80 2.28 1.31 -0.76
C LEU A 80 1.56 0.99 0.54
N PHE A 81 2.15 1.38 1.66
CA PHE A 81 1.46 1.27 2.94
C PHE A 81 0.44 2.39 3.12
N VAL A 82 -0.76 2.03 3.53
CA VAL A 82 -1.77 2.98 3.98
C VAL A 82 -2.20 2.50 5.36
N THR A 83 -1.80 3.23 6.39
CA THR A 83 -1.92 2.78 7.77
C THR A 83 -2.28 3.92 8.71
N GLN A 84 -2.82 3.58 9.89
CA GLN A 84 -3.10 4.57 10.91
C GLN A 84 -1.85 5.05 11.66
N HIS A 85 -0.72 4.38 11.49
CA HIS A 85 0.50 4.72 12.22
C HIS A 85 1.17 5.98 11.64
N ASP A 86 1.04 7.09 12.35
CA ASP A 86 1.69 8.36 12.01
C ASP A 86 3.04 8.42 12.74
N SER A 87 3.96 7.56 12.31
CA SER A 87 5.22 7.33 13.00
C SER A 87 6.39 7.32 12.02
N PRO A 88 7.38 8.22 12.18
CA PRO A 88 8.57 8.19 11.35
C PRO A 88 9.32 6.86 11.43
N GLN A 89 9.35 6.25 12.63
CA GLN A 89 10.02 4.97 12.81
C GLN A 89 9.32 3.87 12.02
N MET A 90 7.98 3.79 12.09
CA MET A 90 7.22 2.78 11.34
C MET A 90 7.39 2.98 9.84
N MET A 91 7.42 4.24 9.40
CA MET A 91 7.62 4.54 7.99
C MET A 91 9.00 4.06 7.52
N ARG A 92 10.05 4.27 8.33
CA ARG A 92 11.38 3.75 7.99
C ARG A 92 11.40 2.24 7.92
N GLU A 93 10.73 1.56 8.84
CA GLU A 93 10.63 0.11 8.82
C GLU A 93 9.91 -0.39 7.56
N ALA A 94 8.87 0.32 7.12
CA ALA A 94 8.14 -0.01 5.91
C ALA A 94 9.03 0.13 4.66
N ILE A 95 9.77 1.23 4.57
CA ILE A 95 10.68 1.46 3.45
C ILE A 95 11.82 0.42 3.46
N ASP A 96 12.36 0.12 4.64
CA ASP A 96 13.40 -0.90 4.77
C ASP A 96 12.90 -2.29 4.40
N ALA A 97 11.61 -2.55 4.62
CA ALA A 97 11.00 -3.83 4.22
C ALA A 97 10.79 -3.93 2.71
N GLY A 98 10.96 -2.84 1.98
CA GLY A 98 10.87 -2.83 0.53
C GLY A 98 9.69 -2.07 -0.05
N ALA A 99 8.92 -1.36 0.79
CA ALA A 99 7.82 -0.53 0.28
C ALA A 99 8.36 0.71 -0.42
N ARG A 100 7.61 1.17 -1.41
CA ARG A 100 7.95 2.38 -2.15
C ARG A 100 7.20 3.58 -1.61
N GLY A 101 6.11 3.37 -0.89
CA GLY A 101 5.31 4.47 -0.38
C GLY A 101 4.71 4.22 0.99
N TYR A 102 4.32 5.32 1.63
CA TYR A 102 3.73 5.30 2.98
C TYR A 102 2.78 6.48 3.14
N VAL A 103 1.52 6.19 3.44
CA VAL A 103 0.46 7.19 3.61
C VAL A 103 -0.28 6.88 4.91
N VAL A 104 -0.62 7.93 5.68
CA VAL A 104 -1.42 7.78 6.89
C VAL A 104 -2.90 7.77 6.51
N LYS A 105 -3.68 6.83 7.05
CA LYS A 105 -5.10 6.65 6.70
C LYS A 105 -5.93 7.92 6.82
N SER A 106 -5.67 8.74 7.84
CA SER A 106 -6.43 9.98 8.05
C SER A 106 -6.23 10.98 6.91
N ASN A 107 -5.18 10.82 6.10
CA ASN A 107 -4.88 11.69 4.96
C ASN A 107 -5.08 10.98 3.61
N ALA A 108 -5.71 9.81 3.61
CA ALA A 108 -5.84 9.03 2.38
C ALA A 108 -6.59 9.79 1.29
N ALA A 109 -7.65 10.53 1.66
CA ALA A 109 -8.42 11.31 0.68
C ALA A 109 -7.54 12.34 -0.04
N ARG A 110 -6.52 12.86 0.65
CA ARG A 110 -5.60 13.85 0.07
C ARG A 110 -4.46 13.19 -0.70
N ASP A 111 -3.91 12.10 -0.16
CA ASP A 111 -2.60 11.59 -0.61
C ASP A 111 -2.65 10.31 -1.41
N LEU A 112 -3.74 9.51 -1.31
CA LEU A 112 -3.74 8.15 -1.86
C LEU A 112 -3.49 8.11 -3.37
N LEU A 113 -4.21 8.93 -4.12
CA LEU A 113 -4.11 8.89 -5.59
C LEU A 113 -2.72 9.29 -6.06
N ALA A 114 -2.16 10.36 -5.47
CA ALA A 114 -0.80 10.80 -5.82
C ALA A 114 0.23 9.73 -5.44
N ALA A 115 0.03 9.07 -4.31
CA ALA A 115 0.94 8.01 -3.86
C ALA A 115 0.91 6.80 -4.78
N VAL A 116 -0.28 6.35 -5.19
CA VAL A 116 -0.40 5.21 -6.12
C VAL A 116 0.25 5.56 -7.46
N GLU A 117 0.01 6.76 -7.95
CA GLU A 117 0.62 7.19 -9.21
C GLU A 117 2.14 7.19 -9.11
N ALA A 118 2.69 7.74 -8.03
CA ALA A 118 4.13 7.80 -7.83
C ALA A 118 4.75 6.40 -7.77
N VAL A 119 4.19 5.52 -6.92
CA VAL A 119 4.78 4.18 -6.76
C VAL A 119 4.63 3.33 -8.02
N SER A 120 3.58 3.55 -8.82
CA SER A 120 3.42 2.85 -10.09
C SER A 120 4.50 3.23 -11.09
N GLN A 121 5.11 4.40 -10.90
CA GLN A 121 6.23 4.88 -11.70
C GLN A 121 7.58 4.61 -11.03
N HIS A 122 7.59 3.79 -10.00
CA HIS A 122 8.77 3.43 -9.21
C HIS A 122 9.39 4.61 -8.47
N LYS A 123 8.56 5.60 -8.11
CA LYS A 123 8.98 6.75 -7.33
C LYS A 123 8.54 6.60 -5.89
N VAL A 124 9.37 7.07 -4.97
CA VAL A 124 9.06 7.05 -3.54
C VAL A 124 8.01 8.11 -3.22
N PHE A 125 7.01 7.74 -2.41
CA PHE A 125 6.04 8.69 -1.89
C PHE A 125 5.86 8.45 -0.39
N THR A 126 6.29 9.40 0.42
CA THR A 126 6.18 9.28 1.87
C THR A 126 5.56 10.56 2.43
N ALA A 127 4.50 10.41 3.21
CA ALA A 127 3.82 11.54 3.84
C ALA A 127 3.28 11.13 5.20
N LEU A 128 3.61 11.90 6.21
CA LEU A 128 3.08 11.76 7.56
C LEU A 128 2.12 12.91 7.84
N ASN A 129 1.32 12.75 8.89
CA ASN A 129 0.36 13.76 9.29
C ASN A 129 1.09 15.08 9.58
N GLY A 130 0.71 16.14 8.86
CA GLY A 130 1.25 17.46 9.08
C GLY A 130 2.67 17.71 8.59
N ARG A 131 3.29 16.74 7.91
CA ARG A 131 4.65 16.92 7.38
C ARG A 131 4.98 15.89 6.31
N ASP A 132 5.89 16.27 5.45
CA ASP A 132 6.44 15.35 4.48
C ASP A 132 7.61 14.57 5.08
N ALA A 133 7.88 13.41 4.53
CA ALA A 133 8.94 12.56 5.02
C ALA A 133 10.18 12.63 4.12
N VAL A 134 10.46 13.79 3.57
CA VAL A 134 11.56 13.97 2.61
C VAL A 134 12.92 13.63 3.19
N GLY A 135 13.07 13.72 4.50
CA GLY A 135 14.34 13.41 5.15
C GLY A 135 14.71 11.94 5.15
N LEU A 136 13.86 11.08 4.61
CA LEU A 136 14.16 9.67 4.50
C LEU A 136 15.08 9.32 3.36
N GLY A 137 15.24 10.23 2.48
CA GLY A 137 16.04 10.01 1.29
C GLY A 137 17.47 9.61 1.58
#